data_4203f0ee61fc90221f8adf2871d10977
#
_entry.id   4203f0ee61fc90221f8adf2871d10977
#
_cell.length_a   1.000
_cell.length_b   1.000
_cell.length_c   1.000
_cell.angle_alpha   90.00
_cell.angle_beta   90.00
_cell.angle_gamma   90.00
#
_symmetry.space_group_name_H-M   'P 1'
#
loop_
_entity.id
_entity.type
_entity.pdbx_description
1 polymer ?
#
loop_
_entity_poly.entity_id
_entity_poly.type
_entity_poly.pdbx_seq_one_letter_code
_entity_poly.pdbx_strand_id
1 'polypeptide(L)'
;MNIKDGFVGAIGQTPLIKLERASRDTGCTILGKAEFLNPGGSVKDRAALFIIRDAERRGLLKPGGTIVEGTAGNTGIGLGLVANALGYKTVIVMPETQSQEKKDMLRLCGCDLRLVPAKPYSDPGNYVRYSEQLAKELNALWANQFDNIANRQAHSEGTGPEIWDQTDGKIDAFTCAVGTGGSLGGISLALKERNQDVKIVLADPMGSALYNFYKHGELKAEGGSITEGIGQGRITKNLEDVVIDDAIQIPDDEALTVIFDLLKHEGLCLGGSSGINVAAAIRLAKEMGPGHTIVTLLCDYGTRYMSKIFNREFLDERGLPYPDWL
;
A
#
# COMPACT_ATOMS: atom_id res chain seq x y z
N MET A 1 5.47 -30.76 -7.70
CA MET A 1 4.17 -30.08 -7.71
C MET A 1 4.33 -28.72 -7.05
N ASN A 2 3.78 -27.65 -7.61
CA ASN A 2 3.80 -26.30 -6.99
C ASN A 2 2.52 -26.10 -6.15
N ILE A 3 2.41 -26.83 -5.03
CA ILE A 3 1.26 -26.75 -4.12
C ILE A 3 1.62 -25.78 -3.00
N LYS A 4 0.72 -24.83 -2.72
CA LYS A 4 0.89 -23.85 -1.64
C LYS A 4 0.29 -24.40 -0.33
N ASP A 5 0.96 -24.13 0.78
CA ASP A 5 0.47 -24.55 2.11
C ASP A 5 -0.55 -23.55 2.64
N GLY A 6 -1.79 -23.77 2.23
CA GLY A 6 -2.94 -22.96 2.62
C GLY A 6 -2.86 -21.48 2.19
N PHE A 7 -3.67 -20.64 2.84
CA PHE A 7 -3.75 -19.20 2.58
C PHE A 7 -2.39 -18.51 2.76
N VAL A 8 -1.70 -18.83 3.84
CA VAL A 8 -0.43 -18.19 4.21
C VAL A 8 0.67 -18.47 3.18
N GLY A 9 0.75 -19.72 2.70
CA GLY A 9 1.71 -20.13 1.68
C GLY A 9 1.45 -19.54 0.28
N ALA A 10 0.25 -18.98 0.06
CA ALA A 10 -0.10 -18.32 -1.21
C ALA A 10 0.25 -16.82 -1.23
N ILE A 11 0.65 -16.23 -0.09
CA ILE A 11 1.05 -14.82 -0.02
C ILE A 11 2.42 -14.64 -0.67
N GLY A 12 2.54 -13.60 -1.50
CA GLY A 12 3.78 -13.28 -2.23
C GLY A 12 3.90 -14.00 -3.56
N GLN A 13 5.10 -13.96 -4.14
CA GLN A 13 5.39 -14.48 -5.49
C GLN A 13 4.41 -13.97 -6.57
N THR A 14 3.97 -12.72 -6.41
CA THR A 14 3.07 -12.06 -7.34
C THR A 14 3.78 -11.77 -8.66
N PRO A 15 3.09 -11.80 -9.82
CA PRO A 15 3.72 -11.52 -11.10
C PRO A 15 4.08 -10.04 -11.28
N LEU A 16 5.02 -9.76 -12.18
CA LEU A 16 5.16 -8.46 -12.83
C LEU A 16 4.28 -8.43 -14.08
N ILE A 17 3.51 -7.36 -14.25
CA ILE A 17 2.68 -7.09 -15.43
C ILE A 17 3.28 -5.91 -16.17
N LYS A 18 3.59 -6.08 -17.46
CA LYS A 18 3.98 -4.95 -18.31
C LYS A 18 2.75 -4.11 -18.62
N LEU A 19 2.80 -2.82 -18.31
CA LEU A 19 1.78 -1.85 -18.66
C LEU A 19 2.03 -1.38 -20.11
N GLU A 20 1.34 -2.02 -21.05
CA GLU A 20 1.66 -1.91 -22.47
C GLU A 20 1.50 -0.49 -23.00
N ARG A 21 0.42 0.18 -22.62
CA ARG A 21 0.15 1.55 -23.09
C ARG A 21 1.15 2.54 -22.50
N ALA A 22 1.33 2.52 -21.19
CA ALA A 22 2.29 3.38 -20.51
C ALA A 22 3.72 3.16 -21.02
N SER A 23 4.09 1.91 -21.29
CA SER A 23 5.39 1.57 -21.85
C SER A 23 5.58 2.12 -23.26
N ARG A 24 4.59 1.91 -24.15
CA ARG A 24 4.63 2.41 -25.52
C ARG A 24 4.70 3.93 -25.58
N ASP A 25 3.87 4.61 -24.79
CA ASP A 25 3.71 6.06 -24.83
C ASP A 25 4.93 6.81 -24.23
N THR A 26 5.75 6.12 -23.42
CA THR A 26 6.99 6.68 -22.83
C THR A 26 8.27 6.18 -23.49
N GLY A 27 8.21 5.08 -24.26
CA GLY A 27 9.40 4.41 -24.79
C GLY A 27 10.23 3.65 -23.72
N CYS A 28 9.70 3.54 -22.49
CA CYS A 28 10.27 2.79 -21.38
C CYS A 28 9.57 1.43 -21.23
N THR A 29 10.14 0.53 -20.43
CA THR A 29 9.44 -0.65 -19.93
C THR A 29 8.88 -0.34 -18.56
N ILE A 30 7.56 -0.11 -18.46
CA ILE A 30 6.88 0.15 -17.18
C ILE A 30 6.21 -1.14 -16.74
N LEU A 31 6.60 -1.62 -15.54
CA LEU A 31 6.16 -2.88 -14.96
C LEU A 31 5.38 -2.62 -13.65
N GLY A 32 4.22 -3.25 -13.51
CA GLY A 32 3.43 -3.24 -12.29
C GLY A 32 3.59 -4.55 -11.51
N LYS A 33 4.09 -4.51 -10.28
CA LYS A 33 4.09 -5.66 -9.37
C LYS A 33 2.69 -5.91 -8.86
N ALA A 34 2.07 -6.99 -9.28
CA ALA A 34 0.64 -7.26 -9.11
C ALA A 34 0.27 -7.71 -7.69
N GLU A 35 0.45 -6.83 -6.71
CA GLU A 35 0.19 -7.12 -5.30
C GLU A 35 -1.31 -7.32 -4.98
N PHE A 36 -2.22 -6.90 -5.88
CA PHE A 36 -3.64 -7.25 -5.81
C PHE A 36 -3.91 -8.75 -5.99
N LEU A 37 -2.96 -9.51 -6.52
CA LEU A 37 -3.07 -10.97 -6.68
C LEU A 37 -2.63 -11.76 -5.44
N ASN A 38 -2.21 -11.11 -4.35
CA ASN A 38 -2.14 -11.80 -3.07
C ASN A 38 -3.53 -12.38 -2.71
N PRO A 39 -3.61 -13.49 -1.95
CA PRO A 39 -4.87 -14.18 -1.69
C PRO A 39 -5.92 -13.34 -0.93
N GLY A 40 -5.51 -12.35 -0.15
CA GLY A 40 -6.39 -11.36 0.48
C GLY A 40 -6.62 -10.12 -0.38
N GLY A 41 -6.10 -10.08 -1.59
CA GLY A 41 -6.35 -9.04 -2.60
C GLY A 41 -5.59 -7.73 -2.41
N SER A 42 -4.49 -7.71 -1.66
CA SER A 42 -3.66 -6.50 -1.54
C SER A 42 -2.22 -6.75 -1.09
N VAL A 43 -1.38 -5.73 -1.29
CA VAL A 43 -0.01 -5.66 -0.78
C VAL A 43 0.11 -5.86 0.74
N LYS A 44 -0.96 -5.62 1.50
CA LYS A 44 -0.96 -5.67 2.96
C LYS A 44 -0.97 -7.09 3.53
N ASP A 45 -1.29 -8.10 2.72
CA ASP A 45 -1.21 -9.51 3.13
C ASP A 45 0.21 -9.88 3.55
N ARG A 46 1.22 -9.33 2.84
CA ARG A 46 2.64 -9.55 3.20
C ARG A 46 2.98 -8.97 4.55
N ALA A 47 2.63 -7.71 4.79
CA ALA A 47 2.86 -7.05 6.07
C ALA A 47 2.15 -7.77 7.22
N ALA A 48 0.90 -8.18 7.02
CA ALA A 48 0.12 -8.92 8.00
C ALA A 48 0.80 -10.23 8.40
N LEU A 49 1.26 -11.00 7.41
CA LEU A 49 1.96 -12.26 7.66
C LEU A 49 3.25 -12.05 8.46
N PHE A 50 4.08 -11.09 8.05
CA PHE A 50 5.38 -10.86 8.70
C PHE A 50 5.23 -10.32 10.12
N ILE A 51 4.26 -9.41 10.36
CA ILE A 51 3.95 -8.90 11.71
C ILE A 51 3.53 -10.03 12.64
N ILE A 52 2.64 -10.92 12.18
CA ILE A 52 2.19 -12.07 13.00
C ILE A 52 3.34 -13.03 13.26
N ARG A 53 4.10 -13.41 12.23
CA ARG A 53 5.23 -14.34 12.36
C ARG A 53 6.36 -13.79 13.23
N ASP A 54 6.63 -12.50 13.16
CA ASP A 54 7.58 -11.84 14.06
C ASP A 54 7.10 -11.88 15.52
N ALA A 55 5.83 -11.56 15.74
CA ALA A 55 5.25 -11.64 17.09
C ALA A 55 5.24 -13.05 17.67
N GLU A 56 4.99 -14.08 16.86
CA GLU A 56 5.12 -15.50 17.27
C GLU A 56 6.56 -15.84 17.68
N ARG A 57 7.53 -15.53 16.81
CA ARG A 57 8.97 -15.79 17.08
C ARG A 57 9.46 -15.12 18.35
N ARG A 58 8.95 -13.93 18.65
CA ARG A 58 9.31 -13.15 19.85
C ARG A 58 8.50 -13.52 21.08
N GLY A 59 7.55 -14.46 20.98
CA GLY A 59 6.69 -14.88 22.09
C GLY A 59 5.68 -13.82 22.53
N LEU A 60 5.44 -12.78 21.70
CA LEU A 60 4.49 -11.70 21.98
C LEU A 60 3.05 -12.09 21.64
N LEU A 61 2.86 -13.06 20.76
CA LEU A 61 1.56 -13.60 20.36
C LEU A 61 1.49 -15.07 20.68
N LYS A 62 0.62 -15.45 21.61
CA LYS A 62 0.39 -16.87 22.00
C LYS A 62 -0.73 -17.47 21.14
N PRO A 63 -0.76 -18.81 20.96
CA PRO A 63 -1.85 -19.50 20.26
C PRO A 63 -3.23 -19.06 20.75
N GLY A 64 -4.14 -18.74 19.83
CA GLY A 64 -5.48 -18.23 20.13
C GLY A 64 -5.53 -16.78 20.63
N GLY A 65 -4.41 -16.09 20.64
CA GLY A 65 -4.31 -14.69 21.08
C GLY A 65 -5.06 -13.72 20.20
N THR A 66 -5.14 -12.47 20.65
CA THR A 66 -5.83 -11.39 19.95
C THR A 66 -4.83 -10.38 19.38
N ILE A 67 -5.10 -9.90 18.17
CA ILE A 67 -4.30 -8.88 17.46
C ILE A 67 -5.18 -7.64 17.32
N VAL A 68 -4.66 -6.47 17.68
CA VAL A 68 -5.34 -5.18 17.53
C VAL A 68 -4.58 -4.33 16.53
N GLU A 69 -5.30 -3.66 15.62
CA GLU A 69 -4.70 -2.72 14.67
C GLU A 69 -5.61 -1.53 14.38
N GLY A 70 -5.00 -0.36 14.26
CA GLY A 70 -5.62 0.86 13.75
C GLY A 70 -5.31 1.03 12.27
N THR A 71 -6.33 0.96 11.39
CA THR A 71 -6.08 0.95 9.93
C THR A 71 -7.20 1.56 9.11
N ALA A 72 -6.84 2.08 7.92
CA ALA A 72 -7.76 2.51 6.88
C ALA A 72 -8.38 1.36 6.05
N GLY A 73 -8.05 0.08 6.35
CA GLY A 73 -8.73 -1.07 5.75
C GLY A 73 -7.85 -2.25 5.36
N ASN A 74 -7.02 -2.13 4.34
CA ASN A 74 -6.31 -3.28 3.75
C ASN A 74 -5.44 -4.06 4.74
N THR A 75 -4.76 -3.38 5.66
CA THR A 75 -3.97 -4.06 6.70
C THR A 75 -4.87 -4.85 7.64
N GLY A 76 -6.01 -4.29 8.01
CA GLY A 76 -7.00 -5.01 8.83
C GLY A 76 -7.54 -6.25 8.13
N ILE A 77 -7.84 -6.16 6.82
CA ILE A 77 -8.27 -7.30 6.01
C ILE A 77 -7.17 -8.37 5.96
N GLY A 78 -5.93 -7.98 5.66
CA GLY A 78 -4.80 -8.90 5.64
C GLY A 78 -4.58 -9.58 7.00
N LEU A 79 -4.60 -8.80 8.11
CA LEU A 79 -4.49 -9.34 9.48
C LEU A 79 -5.64 -10.29 9.80
N GLY A 80 -6.88 -9.94 9.45
CA GLY A 80 -8.05 -10.80 9.67
C GLY A 80 -7.93 -12.15 8.96
N LEU A 81 -7.55 -12.15 7.69
CA LEU A 81 -7.41 -13.37 6.90
C LEU A 81 -6.24 -14.24 7.35
N VAL A 82 -5.05 -13.64 7.60
CA VAL A 82 -3.89 -14.37 8.13
C VAL A 82 -4.18 -14.89 9.53
N ALA A 83 -4.81 -14.09 10.40
CA ALA A 83 -5.19 -14.49 11.74
C ALA A 83 -6.14 -15.69 11.73
N ASN A 84 -7.18 -15.66 10.86
CA ASN A 84 -8.09 -16.79 10.69
C ASN A 84 -7.35 -18.07 10.28
N ALA A 85 -6.42 -17.97 9.31
CA ALA A 85 -5.63 -19.11 8.86
C ALA A 85 -4.70 -19.69 9.93
N LEU A 86 -4.28 -18.87 10.92
CA LEU A 86 -3.35 -19.24 11.99
C LEU A 86 -4.03 -19.44 13.35
N GLY A 87 -5.35 -19.27 13.46
CA GLY A 87 -6.12 -19.48 14.68
C GLY A 87 -6.06 -18.33 15.69
N TYR A 88 -5.89 -17.09 15.24
CA TYR A 88 -5.90 -15.86 16.04
C TYR A 88 -7.20 -15.09 15.91
N LYS A 89 -7.44 -14.14 16.83
CA LYS A 89 -8.57 -13.20 16.80
C LYS A 89 -8.08 -11.81 16.41
N THR A 90 -8.94 -11.01 15.78
CA THR A 90 -8.60 -9.65 15.37
C THR A 90 -9.61 -8.63 15.84
N VAL A 91 -9.11 -7.50 16.33
CA VAL A 91 -9.88 -6.28 16.64
C VAL A 91 -9.31 -5.16 15.77
N ILE A 92 -10.15 -4.58 14.93
CA ILE A 92 -9.74 -3.54 13.99
C ILE A 92 -10.41 -2.22 14.34
N VAL A 93 -9.59 -1.19 14.57
CA VAL A 93 -10.05 0.19 14.77
C VAL A 93 -9.92 0.95 13.47
N MET A 94 -11.03 1.52 13.00
CA MET A 94 -11.09 2.16 11.69
C MET A 94 -11.85 3.49 11.74
N PRO A 95 -11.39 4.54 11.02
CA PRO A 95 -12.18 5.75 10.84
C PRO A 95 -13.49 5.45 10.09
N GLU A 96 -14.59 6.01 10.56
CA GLU A 96 -15.93 5.82 9.94
C GLU A 96 -16.02 6.35 8.51
N THR A 97 -15.09 7.22 8.09
CA THR A 97 -15.03 7.82 6.75
C THR A 97 -14.51 6.89 5.66
N GLN A 98 -14.01 5.69 6.01
CA GLN A 98 -13.49 4.73 5.03
C GLN A 98 -14.61 4.10 4.20
N SER A 99 -14.26 3.52 3.03
CA SER A 99 -15.22 2.93 2.10
C SER A 99 -16.05 1.82 2.76
N GLN A 100 -17.31 1.68 2.35
CA GLN A 100 -18.24 0.69 2.91
C GLN A 100 -17.75 -0.73 2.61
N GLU A 101 -17.18 -0.95 1.43
CA GLU A 101 -16.66 -2.24 0.98
C GLU A 101 -15.57 -2.79 1.92
N LYS A 102 -14.69 -1.92 2.41
CA LYS A 102 -13.65 -2.32 3.39
C LYS A 102 -14.24 -2.69 4.74
N LYS A 103 -15.24 -1.93 5.21
CA LYS A 103 -15.95 -2.25 6.46
C LYS A 103 -16.65 -3.61 6.38
N ASP A 104 -17.32 -3.87 5.26
CA ASP A 104 -18.05 -5.11 5.06
C ASP A 104 -17.08 -6.30 4.93
N MET A 105 -15.95 -6.12 4.24
CA MET A 105 -14.93 -7.16 4.15
C MET A 105 -14.33 -7.49 5.52
N LEU A 106 -14.08 -6.51 6.38
CA LEU A 106 -13.60 -6.75 7.75
C LEU A 106 -14.60 -7.54 8.59
N ARG A 107 -15.90 -7.22 8.49
CA ARG A 107 -16.96 -7.98 9.15
C ARG A 107 -17.05 -9.41 8.61
N LEU A 108 -16.94 -9.58 7.29
CA LEU A 108 -16.94 -10.89 6.65
C LEU A 108 -15.75 -11.75 7.11
N CYS A 109 -14.59 -11.15 7.36
CA CYS A 109 -13.43 -11.83 7.95
C CYS A 109 -13.62 -12.20 9.42
N GLY A 110 -14.72 -11.81 10.07
CA GLY A 110 -14.98 -12.07 11.48
C GLY A 110 -14.17 -11.16 12.43
N CYS A 111 -13.65 -10.03 11.96
CA CYS A 111 -12.96 -9.07 12.80
C CYS A 111 -13.96 -8.34 13.74
N ASP A 112 -13.59 -8.12 15.00
CA ASP A 112 -14.27 -7.14 15.87
C ASP A 112 -13.93 -5.75 15.35
N LEU A 113 -14.85 -5.15 14.58
CA LEU A 113 -14.66 -3.85 13.94
C LEU A 113 -15.15 -2.70 14.84
N ARG A 114 -14.24 -1.84 15.24
CA ARG A 114 -14.48 -0.63 16.03
C ARG A 114 -14.38 0.60 15.14
N LEU A 115 -15.52 1.24 14.82
CA LEU A 115 -15.55 2.49 14.06
C LEU A 115 -15.36 3.67 15.01
N VAL A 116 -14.52 4.63 14.63
CA VAL A 116 -14.23 5.86 15.37
C VAL A 116 -14.31 7.07 14.44
N PRO A 117 -14.61 8.27 14.97
CA PRO A 117 -14.54 9.50 14.19
C PRO A 117 -13.14 9.72 13.60
N ALA A 118 -13.08 10.28 12.39
CA ALA A 118 -11.82 10.66 11.78
C ALA A 118 -11.21 11.85 12.54
N LYS A 119 -10.03 11.62 13.12
CA LYS A 119 -9.29 12.62 13.92
C LYS A 119 -7.83 12.68 13.49
N PRO A 120 -7.15 13.85 13.62
CA PRO A 120 -5.72 13.97 13.34
C PRO A 120 -4.90 13.10 14.32
N TYR A 121 -3.70 12.71 13.90
CA TYR A 121 -2.82 11.84 14.72
C TYR A 121 -2.47 12.41 16.10
N SER A 122 -2.46 13.74 16.27
CA SER A 122 -2.24 14.41 17.54
C SER A 122 -3.36 14.18 18.57
N ASP A 123 -4.58 13.87 18.14
CA ASP A 123 -5.72 13.59 19.02
C ASP A 123 -5.62 12.18 19.63
N PRO A 124 -5.77 11.99 20.94
CA PRO A 124 -5.78 10.67 21.59
C PRO A 124 -6.83 9.70 21.04
N GLY A 125 -7.95 10.21 20.53
CA GLY A 125 -9.01 9.43 19.90
C GLY A 125 -8.75 9.12 18.41
N ASN A 126 -7.55 9.42 17.87
CA ASN A 126 -7.15 8.96 16.55
C ASN A 126 -7.12 7.43 16.52
N TYR A 127 -7.59 6.83 15.45
CA TYR A 127 -7.74 5.38 15.31
C TYR A 127 -6.46 4.58 15.59
N VAL A 128 -5.28 5.11 15.28
CA VAL A 128 -3.99 4.46 15.56
C VAL A 128 -3.68 4.50 17.05
N ARG A 129 -3.82 5.68 17.68
CA ARG A 129 -3.53 5.84 19.12
C ARG A 129 -4.53 5.08 20.00
N TYR A 130 -5.80 5.11 19.61
CA TYR A 130 -6.83 4.35 20.31
C TYR A 130 -6.61 2.83 20.18
N SER A 131 -6.13 2.36 19.02
CA SER A 131 -5.81 0.94 18.86
C SER A 131 -4.65 0.47 19.76
N GLU A 132 -3.66 1.32 20.00
CA GLU A 132 -2.58 1.04 20.96
C GLU A 132 -3.12 0.90 22.39
N GLN A 133 -3.96 1.84 22.81
CA GLN A 133 -4.60 1.79 24.12
C GLN A 133 -5.47 0.54 24.27
N LEU A 134 -6.30 0.25 23.29
CA LEU A 134 -7.18 -0.92 23.28
C LEU A 134 -6.40 -2.23 23.34
N ALA A 135 -5.26 -2.32 22.66
CA ALA A 135 -4.39 -3.50 22.74
C ALA A 135 -3.88 -3.75 24.16
N LYS A 136 -3.50 -2.67 24.89
CA LYS A 136 -3.07 -2.76 26.29
C LYS A 136 -4.22 -3.22 27.19
N GLU A 137 -5.42 -2.64 27.01
CA GLU A 137 -6.64 -2.99 27.79
C GLU A 137 -7.04 -4.46 27.58
N LEU A 138 -6.92 -4.97 26.37
CA LEU A 138 -7.26 -6.34 26.01
C LEU A 138 -6.12 -7.35 26.27
N ASN A 139 -4.96 -6.90 26.75
CA ASN A 139 -3.74 -7.72 26.82
C ASN A 139 -3.45 -8.46 25.49
N ALA A 140 -3.57 -7.72 24.40
CA ALA A 140 -3.47 -8.20 23.02
C ALA A 140 -2.19 -7.69 22.32
N LEU A 141 -1.80 -8.33 21.23
CA LEU A 141 -0.75 -7.81 20.36
C LEU A 141 -1.24 -6.55 19.64
N TRP A 142 -0.56 -5.42 19.79
CA TRP A 142 -0.71 -4.29 18.89
C TRP A 142 0.19 -4.47 17.66
N ALA A 143 -0.42 -4.61 16.48
CA ALA A 143 0.33 -4.90 15.25
C ALA A 143 1.21 -3.71 14.82
N ASN A 144 0.76 -2.46 15.08
CA ASN A 144 1.54 -1.23 14.88
C ASN A 144 2.17 -1.11 13.50
N GLN A 145 1.39 -1.26 12.44
CA GLN A 145 1.87 -1.29 11.06
C GLN A 145 2.81 -0.15 10.66
N PHE A 146 2.69 1.02 11.30
CA PHE A 146 3.47 2.20 10.94
C PHE A 146 4.91 2.16 11.48
N ASP A 147 5.10 1.57 12.66
CA ASP A 147 6.39 1.60 13.35
C ASP A 147 6.94 0.20 13.67
N ASN A 148 6.22 -0.86 13.29
CA ASN A 148 6.69 -2.23 13.35
C ASN A 148 7.51 -2.56 12.08
N ILE A 149 8.81 -2.70 12.25
CA ILE A 149 9.74 -2.98 11.13
C ILE A 149 9.53 -4.34 10.45
N ALA A 150 8.78 -5.27 11.05
CA ALA A 150 8.39 -6.51 10.38
C ALA A 150 7.56 -6.23 9.11
N ASN A 151 6.83 -5.10 9.05
CA ASN A 151 6.17 -4.64 7.84
C ASN A 151 7.18 -4.35 6.72
N ARG A 152 8.25 -3.59 7.01
CA ARG A 152 9.33 -3.30 6.06
C ARG A 152 10.07 -4.58 5.66
N GLN A 153 10.29 -5.46 6.61
CA GLN A 153 10.96 -6.75 6.41
C GLN A 153 10.22 -7.65 5.40
N ALA A 154 8.88 -7.64 5.40
CA ALA A 154 8.07 -8.35 4.42
C ALA A 154 8.41 -7.98 2.96
N HIS A 155 8.84 -6.75 2.74
CA HIS A 155 9.18 -6.25 1.42
C HIS A 155 10.67 -6.33 1.11
N SER A 156 11.56 -6.21 2.10
CA SER A 156 13.00 -6.39 1.88
C SER A 156 13.39 -7.85 1.68
N GLU A 157 12.66 -8.78 2.29
CA GLU A 157 12.91 -10.23 2.12
C GLU A 157 12.00 -10.89 1.06
N GLY A 158 10.91 -10.24 0.67
CA GLY A 158 9.94 -10.77 -0.28
C GLY A 158 9.85 -9.95 -1.56
N THR A 159 9.12 -8.84 -1.54
CA THR A 159 8.77 -8.08 -2.76
C THR A 159 9.99 -7.55 -3.52
N GLY A 160 10.98 -7.02 -2.82
CA GLY A 160 12.20 -6.48 -3.44
C GLY A 160 13.01 -7.55 -4.17
N PRO A 161 13.36 -8.68 -3.52
CA PRO A 161 13.99 -9.83 -4.19
C PRO A 161 13.19 -10.37 -5.37
N GLU A 162 11.86 -10.50 -5.23
CA GLU A 162 11.00 -10.94 -6.33
C GLU A 162 11.08 -9.99 -7.55
N ILE A 163 11.08 -8.69 -7.33
CA ILE A 163 11.22 -7.68 -8.40
C ILE A 163 12.59 -7.83 -9.08
N TRP A 164 13.65 -7.96 -8.29
CA TRP A 164 15.01 -8.12 -8.81
C TRP A 164 15.13 -9.36 -9.70
N ASP A 165 14.64 -10.51 -9.21
CA ASP A 165 14.71 -11.78 -9.94
C ASP A 165 13.83 -11.75 -11.19
N GLN A 166 12.63 -11.18 -11.13
CA GLN A 166 11.69 -11.08 -12.26
C GLN A 166 12.14 -10.10 -13.35
N THR A 167 13.03 -9.18 -13.03
CA THR A 167 13.64 -8.27 -14.00
C THR A 167 15.03 -8.73 -14.48
N ASP A 168 15.51 -9.89 -14.04
CA ASP A 168 16.89 -10.34 -14.22
C ASP A 168 17.92 -9.26 -13.78
N GLY A 169 17.60 -8.50 -12.74
CA GLY A 169 18.38 -7.36 -12.26
C GLY A 169 18.40 -6.14 -13.17
N LYS A 170 17.61 -6.13 -14.24
CA LYS A 170 17.53 -5.03 -15.24
C LYS A 170 16.43 -4.06 -14.85
N ILE A 171 16.62 -3.37 -13.73
CA ILE A 171 15.72 -2.33 -13.22
C ILE A 171 16.49 -1.04 -13.02
N ASP A 172 16.01 0.07 -13.60
CA ASP A 172 16.63 1.39 -13.50
C ASP A 172 15.99 2.24 -12.39
N ALA A 173 14.67 2.06 -12.17
CA ALA A 173 13.97 2.81 -11.14
C ALA A 173 12.81 2.03 -10.53
N PHE A 174 12.53 2.34 -9.26
CA PHE A 174 11.34 1.88 -8.55
C PHE A 174 10.58 3.08 -7.95
N THR A 175 9.25 3.08 -8.09
CA THR A 175 8.40 4.11 -7.49
C THR A 175 7.14 3.52 -6.88
N CYS A 176 6.76 3.98 -5.69
CA CYS A 176 5.44 3.71 -5.12
C CYS A 176 5.06 4.71 -4.03
N ALA A 177 3.77 4.75 -3.72
CA ALA A 177 3.21 5.59 -2.67
C ALA A 177 3.50 5.04 -1.27
N VAL A 178 3.46 5.95 -0.29
CA VAL A 178 3.66 5.65 1.11
C VAL A 178 2.36 5.79 1.91
N GLY A 179 1.91 4.67 2.50
CA GLY A 179 0.98 4.64 3.61
C GLY A 179 1.75 4.43 4.92
N THR A 180 2.28 3.25 5.13
CA THR A 180 3.09 2.89 6.31
C THR A 180 4.60 3.04 6.10
N GLY A 181 5.02 3.18 4.86
CA GLY A 181 6.44 3.16 4.48
C GLY A 181 7.04 1.77 4.27
N GLY A 182 6.35 0.71 4.69
CA GLY A 182 6.89 -0.65 4.61
C GLY A 182 7.28 -1.08 3.20
N SER A 183 6.41 -0.85 2.22
CA SER A 183 6.67 -1.26 0.83
C SER A 183 7.82 -0.48 0.21
N LEU A 184 7.76 0.86 0.21
CA LEU A 184 8.83 1.68 -0.36
C LEU A 184 10.15 1.42 0.35
N GLY A 185 10.13 1.41 1.70
CA GLY A 185 11.33 1.21 2.52
C GLY A 185 11.96 -0.16 2.32
N GLY A 186 11.14 -1.23 2.37
CA GLY A 186 11.67 -2.59 2.22
C GLY A 186 12.20 -2.87 0.82
N ILE A 187 11.51 -2.41 -0.21
CA ILE A 187 11.96 -2.59 -1.61
C ILE A 187 13.22 -1.76 -1.87
N SER A 188 13.28 -0.52 -1.36
CA SER A 188 14.50 0.31 -1.45
C SER A 188 15.70 -0.41 -0.85
N LEU A 189 15.60 -0.93 0.37
CA LEU A 189 16.69 -1.67 1.01
C LEU A 189 17.15 -2.85 0.14
N ALA A 190 16.21 -3.65 -0.35
CA ALA A 190 16.53 -4.84 -1.14
C ALA A 190 17.17 -4.52 -2.51
N LEU A 191 16.70 -3.46 -3.19
CA LEU A 191 17.23 -3.07 -4.49
C LEU A 191 18.58 -2.36 -4.35
N LYS A 192 18.70 -1.42 -3.41
CA LYS A 192 19.95 -0.70 -3.15
C LYS A 192 21.08 -1.60 -2.65
N GLU A 193 20.77 -2.68 -1.92
CA GLU A 193 21.76 -3.69 -1.54
C GLU A 193 22.38 -4.39 -2.77
N ARG A 194 21.58 -4.57 -3.83
CA ARG A 194 21.99 -5.27 -5.06
C ARG A 194 22.60 -4.34 -6.10
N ASN A 195 22.03 -3.16 -6.25
CA ASN A 195 22.49 -2.14 -7.18
C ASN A 195 22.16 -0.75 -6.64
N GLN A 196 23.19 0.01 -6.26
CA GLN A 196 23.06 1.38 -5.73
C GLN A 196 22.53 2.38 -6.77
N ASP A 197 22.63 2.08 -8.06
CA ASP A 197 22.22 2.98 -9.15
C ASP A 197 20.70 2.95 -9.40
N VAL A 198 19.98 1.97 -8.88
CA VAL A 198 18.51 1.93 -9.00
C VAL A 198 17.89 3.14 -8.33
N LYS A 199 17.24 4.02 -9.09
CA LYS A 199 16.58 5.23 -8.59
C LYS A 199 15.31 4.86 -7.81
N ILE A 200 15.23 5.26 -6.55
CA ILE A 200 14.05 5.03 -5.67
C ILE A 200 13.28 6.34 -5.54
N VAL A 201 12.04 6.34 -6.00
CA VAL A 201 11.21 7.56 -6.05
C VAL A 201 9.91 7.37 -5.25
N LEU A 202 9.64 8.31 -4.36
CA LEU A 202 8.35 8.40 -3.68
C LEU A 202 7.30 8.92 -4.65
N ALA A 203 6.19 8.19 -4.80
CA ALA A 203 4.96 8.69 -5.40
C ALA A 203 4.05 9.19 -4.27
N ASP A 204 3.71 10.47 -4.23
CA ASP A 204 2.97 11.04 -3.10
C ASP A 204 1.67 11.70 -3.54
N PRO A 205 0.51 11.43 -2.88
CA PRO A 205 -0.72 12.14 -3.18
C PRO A 205 -0.68 13.57 -2.65
N MET A 206 -1.55 14.44 -3.15
CA MET A 206 -1.82 15.73 -2.53
C MET A 206 -2.26 15.52 -1.07
N GLY A 207 -1.96 16.47 -0.18
CA GLY A 207 -2.31 16.37 1.24
C GLY A 207 -1.37 15.52 2.10
N SER A 208 -0.33 14.91 1.50
CA SER A 208 0.78 14.27 2.21
C SER A 208 1.90 15.28 2.48
N ALA A 209 2.70 15.04 3.53
CA ALA A 209 3.85 15.87 3.86
C ALA A 209 5.19 15.32 3.34
N LEU A 210 5.21 14.08 2.84
CA LEU A 210 6.48 13.42 2.50
C LEU A 210 7.11 13.97 1.22
N TYR A 211 6.31 14.38 0.23
CA TYR A 211 6.83 15.04 -0.96
C TYR A 211 7.69 16.26 -0.58
N ASN A 212 7.14 17.18 0.22
CA ASN A 212 7.87 18.36 0.65
C ASN A 212 9.09 18.00 1.50
N PHE A 213 9.00 16.95 2.31
CA PHE A 213 10.13 16.48 3.10
C PHE A 213 11.31 16.02 2.23
N TYR A 214 11.06 15.15 1.24
CA TYR A 214 12.14 14.63 0.38
C TYR A 214 12.63 15.64 -0.67
N LYS A 215 11.80 16.60 -1.06
CA LYS A 215 12.22 17.67 -2.00
C LYS A 215 12.84 18.88 -1.32
N HIS A 216 12.34 19.26 -0.14
CA HIS A 216 12.65 20.56 0.46
C HIS A 216 13.12 20.46 1.92
N GLY A 217 13.09 19.27 2.53
CA GLY A 217 13.49 19.04 3.92
C GLY A 217 12.43 19.41 4.97
N GLU A 218 11.19 19.72 4.55
CA GLU A 218 10.11 20.18 5.41
C GLU A 218 8.90 19.22 5.41
N LEU A 219 8.46 18.79 6.58
CA LEU A 219 7.20 18.05 6.72
C LEU A 219 6.01 19.01 6.64
N LYS A 220 5.57 19.31 5.43
CA LYS A 220 4.46 20.22 5.14
C LYS A 220 3.48 19.57 4.17
N ALA A 221 2.22 19.43 4.60
CA ALA A 221 1.13 18.93 3.75
C ALA A 221 0.43 20.10 3.04
N GLU A 222 0.13 19.93 1.74
CA GLU A 222 -0.59 20.91 0.93
C GLU A 222 -1.68 20.21 0.13
N GLY A 223 -2.89 20.80 0.11
CA GLY A 223 -4.04 20.21 -0.58
C GLY A 223 -4.67 19.03 0.15
N GLY A 224 -5.28 18.13 -0.60
CA GLY A 224 -5.94 16.92 -0.11
C GLY A 224 -6.11 15.90 -1.23
N SER A 225 -6.41 14.65 -0.88
CA SER A 225 -6.65 13.58 -1.85
C SER A 225 -7.82 12.70 -1.40
N ILE A 226 -8.53 12.15 -2.38
CA ILE A 226 -9.58 11.14 -2.16
C ILE A 226 -9.00 9.74 -1.94
N THR A 227 -7.69 9.56 -2.15
CA THR A 227 -7.04 8.25 -2.01
C THR A 227 -6.99 7.81 -0.56
N GLU A 228 -7.24 6.52 -0.33
CA GLU A 228 -7.25 5.92 1.00
C GLU A 228 -6.00 5.08 1.24
N GLY A 229 -5.48 5.13 2.48
CA GLY A 229 -4.39 4.26 2.94
C GLY A 229 -3.00 4.67 2.49
N ILE A 230 -2.85 5.81 1.84
CA ILE A 230 -1.58 6.46 1.48
C ILE A 230 -1.61 7.96 1.85
N GLY A 231 -0.46 8.61 1.79
CA GLY A 231 -0.27 9.99 2.23
C GLY A 231 0.05 10.07 3.73
N GLN A 232 1.24 10.52 4.06
CA GLN A 232 1.73 10.58 5.44
C GLN A 232 2.11 11.99 5.86
N GLY A 233 1.80 12.32 7.13
CA GLY A 233 2.22 13.56 7.77
C GLY A 233 3.50 13.44 8.60
N ARG A 234 4.12 12.27 8.67
CA ARG A 234 5.33 12.01 9.46
C ARG A 234 6.22 10.94 8.83
N ILE A 235 7.48 10.92 9.22
CA ILE A 235 8.37 9.80 8.92
C ILE A 235 8.04 8.66 9.88
N THR A 236 7.69 7.49 9.34
CA THR A 236 7.45 6.27 10.11
C THR A 236 8.75 5.50 10.29
N LYS A 237 8.81 4.59 11.27
CA LYS A 237 10.00 3.73 11.46
C LYS A 237 10.31 2.86 10.24
N ASN A 238 9.32 2.56 9.42
CA ASN A 238 9.54 1.82 8.18
C ASN A 238 10.33 2.62 7.11
N LEU A 239 10.45 3.94 7.27
CA LEU A 239 11.23 4.83 6.39
C LEU A 239 12.55 5.31 7.00
N GLU A 240 12.80 5.02 8.29
CA GLU A 240 14.08 5.37 8.92
C GLU A 240 15.23 4.63 8.24
N ASP A 241 16.33 5.34 7.97
CA ASP A 241 17.54 4.82 7.34
C ASP A 241 17.33 4.21 5.93
N VAL A 242 16.31 4.67 5.22
CA VAL A 242 15.98 4.25 3.86
C VAL A 242 16.39 5.31 2.85
N VAL A 243 17.05 4.89 1.78
CA VAL A 243 17.40 5.78 0.66
C VAL A 243 16.18 5.99 -0.21
N ILE A 244 15.76 7.26 -0.35
CA ILE A 244 14.75 7.72 -1.30
C ILE A 244 15.42 8.85 -2.08
N ASP A 245 15.64 8.62 -3.38
CA ASP A 245 16.47 9.52 -4.21
C ASP A 245 15.66 10.75 -4.67
N ASP A 246 14.32 10.61 -4.80
CA ASP A 246 13.45 11.67 -5.31
C ASP A 246 11.99 11.48 -4.89
N ALA A 247 11.13 12.48 -5.14
CA ALA A 247 9.71 12.42 -4.90
C ALA A 247 8.91 13.11 -6.02
N ILE A 248 7.76 12.54 -6.36
CA ILE A 248 6.82 13.05 -7.35
C ILE A 248 5.44 13.16 -6.69
N GLN A 249 4.83 14.35 -6.73
CA GLN A 249 3.49 14.57 -6.22
C GLN A 249 2.46 14.39 -7.34
N ILE A 250 1.40 13.59 -7.08
CA ILE A 250 0.37 13.25 -8.05
C ILE A 250 -0.99 13.75 -7.55
N PRO A 251 -1.71 14.58 -8.32
CA PRO A 251 -3.07 15.00 -8.00
C PRO A 251 -4.10 13.93 -8.37
N ASP A 252 -5.29 14.01 -7.76
CA ASP A 252 -6.35 13.01 -7.90
C ASP A 252 -6.88 12.86 -9.32
N ASP A 253 -6.99 13.95 -10.08
CA ASP A 253 -7.46 13.95 -11.48
C ASP A 253 -6.55 13.13 -12.39
N GLU A 254 -5.24 13.26 -12.22
CA GLU A 254 -4.26 12.46 -12.96
C GLU A 254 -4.32 10.98 -12.54
N ALA A 255 -4.37 10.70 -11.23
CA ALA A 255 -4.47 9.34 -10.72
C ALA A 255 -5.74 8.63 -11.22
N LEU A 256 -6.89 9.32 -11.21
CA LEU A 256 -8.16 8.79 -11.72
C LEU A 256 -8.11 8.53 -13.23
N THR A 257 -7.56 9.47 -14.01
CA THR A 257 -7.37 9.28 -15.45
C THR A 257 -6.58 8.00 -15.74
N VAL A 258 -5.51 7.76 -15.00
CA VAL A 258 -4.69 6.53 -15.13
C VAL A 258 -5.48 5.29 -14.71
N ILE A 259 -6.26 5.32 -13.61
CA ILE A 259 -7.08 4.18 -13.17
C ILE A 259 -8.08 3.78 -14.26
N PHE A 260 -8.80 4.75 -14.84
CA PHE A 260 -9.78 4.48 -15.88
C PHE A 260 -9.13 4.03 -17.19
N ASP A 261 -7.94 4.55 -17.51
CA ASP A 261 -7.16 4.09 -18.67
C ASP A 261 -6.70 2.63 -18.51
N LEU A 262 -6.17 2.26 -17.34
CA LEU A 262 -5.79 0.88 -17.02
C LEU A 262 -6.98 -0.08 -17.11
N LEU A 263 -8.14 0.31 -16.59
CA LEU A 263 -9.34 -0.51 -16.66
C LEU A 263 -9.81 -0.70 -18.11
N LYS A 264 -9.88 0.38 -18.88
CA LYS A 264 -10.42 0.36 -20.25
C LYS A 264 -9.51 -0.35 -21.25
N HIS A 265 -8.19 -0.15 -21.14
CA HIS A 265 -7.25 -0.56 -22.17
C HIS A 265 -6.38 -1.75 -21.77
N GLU A 266 -6.23 -2.03 -20.48
CA GLU A 266 -5.40 -3.13 -19.98
C GLU A 266 -6.21 -4.14 -19.14
N GLY A 267 -7.52 -3.89 -18.89
CA GLY A 267 -8.38 -4.77 -18.10
C GLY A 267 -8.04 -4.81 -16.62
N LEU A 268 -7.30 -3.82 -16.12
CA LEU A 268 -6.81 -3.75 -14.74
C LEU A 268 -7.71 -2.85 -13.89
N CYS A 269 -8.62 -3.44 -13.12
CA CYS A 269 -9.49 -2.73 -12.17
C CYS A 269 -8.76 -2.57 -10.82
N LEU A 270 -8.18 -1.40 -10.57
CA LEU A 270 -7.27 -1.16 -9.46
C LEU A 270 -7.73 0.00 -8.57
N GLY A 271 -7.23 0.04 -7.32
CA GLY A 271 -7.51 1.09 -6.35
C GLY A 271 -6.69 2.36 -6.56
N GLY A 272 -7.03 3.43 -5.79
CA GLY A 272 -6.46 4.77 -5.93
C GLY A 272 -4.94 4.84 -5.79
N SER A 273 -4.37 4.08 -4.87
CA SER A 273 -2.92 4.02 -4.70
C SER A 273 -2.18 3.48 -5.93
N SER A 274 -2.81 2.57 -6.70
CA SER A 274 -2.24 2.09 -7.97
C SER A 274 -2.26 3.19 -9.04
N GLY A 275 -3.29 4.04 -9.06
CA GLY A 275 -3.34 5.22 -9.93
C GLY A 275 -2.20 6.21 -9.65
N ILE A 276 -1.98 6.56 -8.37
CA ILE A 276 -0.84 7.40 -7.94
C ILE A 276 0.49 6.77 -8.39
N ASN A 277 0.66 5.47 -8.16
CA ASN A 277 1.87 4.72 -8.47
C ASN A 277 2.19 4.73 -9.97
N VAL A 278 1.22 4.41 -10.79
CA VAL A 278 1.40 4.33 -12.26
C VAL A 278 1.56 5.72 -12.87
N ALA A 279 0.82 6.74 -12.38
CA ALA A 279 1.01 8.13 -12.82
C ALA A 279 2.44 8.61 -12.52
N ALA A 280 2.95 8.33 -11.31
CA ALA A 280 4.34 8.65 -10.96
C ALA A 280 5.36 7.90 -11.83
N ALA A 281 5.12 6.62 -12.12
CA ALA A 281 5.97 5.84 -13.02
C ALA A 281 6.01 6.41 -14.44
N ILE A 282 4.86 6.88 -14.96
CA ILE A 282 4.78 7.55 -16.28
C ILE A 282 5.54 8.88 -16.27
N ARG A 283 5.39 9.71 -15.21
CA ARG A 283 6.16 10.96 -15.10
C ARG A 283 7.65 10.70 -15.01
N LEU A 284 8.05 9.74 -14.18
CA LEU A 284 9.45 9.34 -14.03
C LEU A 284 10.05 8.83 -15.35
N ALA A 285 9.29 8.01 -16.09
CA ALA A 285 9.71 7.52 -17.41
C ALA A 285 9.95 8.66 -18.41
N LYS A 286 9.07 9.67 -18.43
CA LYS A 286 9.24 10.86 -19.28
C LYS A 286 10.44 11.71 -18.88
N GLU A 287 10.74 11.80 -17.58
CA GLU A 287 11.91 12.51 -17.05
C GLU A 287 13.21 11.78 -17.40
N MET A 288 13.25 10.47 -17.22
CA MET A 288 14.45 9.65 -17.50
C MET A 288 14.73 9.50 -19.00
N GLY A 289 13.70 9.60 -19.84
CA GLY A 289 13.79 9.32 -21.27
C GLY A 289 13.59 7.84 -21.62
N PRO A 290 13.53 7.50 -22.93
CA PRO A 290 13.21 6.14 -23.38
C PRO A 290 14.34 5.15 -23.06
N GLY A 291 13.98 3.86 -23.02
CA GLY A 291 14.92 2.74 -22.87
C GLY A 291 15.11 2.24 -21.44
N HIS A 292 14.50 2.89 -20.42
CA HIS A 292 14.61 2.48 -19.02
C HIS A 292 13.53 1.47 -18.62
N THR A 293 13.86 0.65 -17.60
CA THR A 293 12.93 -0.26 -16.93
C THR A 293 12.53 0.32 -15.57
N ILE A 294 11.25 0.63 -15.43
CA ILE A 294 10.67 1.23 -14.22
C ILE A 294 9.63 0.29 -13.63
N VAL A 295 9.76 -0.01 -12.35
CA VAL A 295 8.82 -0.87 -11.62
C VAL A 295 8.01 -0.05 -10.64
N THR A 296 6.71 -0.36 -10.56
CA THR A 296 5.81 0.20 -9.55
C THR A 296 4.91 -0.88 -8.94
N LEU A 297 4.05 -0.53 -7.97
CA LEU A 297 3.13 -1.46 -7.32
C LEU A 297 1.69 -1.27 -7.80
N LEU A 298 1.02 -2.37 -8.12
CA LEU A 298 -0.43 -2.46 -8.29
C LEU A 298 -1.01 -3.03 -6.98
N CYS A 299 -1.47 -2.14 -6.10
CA CYS A 299 -1.58 -2.43 -4.66
C CYS A 299 -2.77 -3.30 -4.28
N ASP A 300 -3.95 -3.03 -4.86
CA ASP A 300 -5.20 -3.70 -4.52
C ASP A 300 -6.26 -3.56 -5.62
N TYR A 301 -7.35 -4.33 -5.49
CA TYR A 301 -8.46 -4.28 -6.43
C TYR A 301 -9.31 -3.01 -6.28
N GLY A 302 -9.76 -2.49 -7.43
CA GLY A 302 -10.70 -1.36 -7.53
C GLY A 302 -12.06 -1.63 -6.90
N THR A 303 -12.50 -2.89 -6.83
CA THR A 303 -13.77 -3.29 -6.21
C THR A 303 -13.90 -2.91 -4.73
N ARG A 304 -12.80 -2.54 -4.07
CA ARG A 304 -12.80 -1.99 -2.70
C ARG A 304 -13.21 -0.52 -2.61
N TYR A 305 -13.49 0.11 -3.75
CA TYR A 305 -13.73 1.57 -3.88
C TYR A 305 -14.94 1.89 -4.75
N MET A 306 -15.88 0.93 -4.91
CA MET A 306 -17.07 1.11 -5.73
C MET A 306 -17.94 2.28 -5.28
N SER A 307 -18.01 2.54 -3.97
CA SER A 307 -18.74 3.66 -3.38
C SER A 307 -18.03 5.02 -3.51
N LYS A 308 -16.81 5.07 -4.05
CA LYS A 308 -15.98 6.28 -4.18
C LYS A 308 -15.42 6.45 -5.59
N ILE A 309 -14.26 5.83 -5.88
CA ILE A 309 -13.52 6.02 -7.15
C ILE A 309 -14.36 5.59 -8.37
N PHE A 310 -15.23 4.60 -8.21
CA PHE A 310 -16.11 4.09 -9.26
C PHE A 310 -17.58 4.52 -9.05
N ASN A 311 -17.81 5.63 -8.34
CA ASN A 311 -19.13 6.21 -8.13
C ASN A 311 -19.18 7.60 -8.75
N ARG A 312 -20.02 7.76 -9.77
CA ARG A 312 -20.18 9.01 -10.52
C ARG A 312 -20.59 10.18 -9.63
N GLU A 313 -21.59 9.99 -8.76
CA GLU A 313 -22.07 11.05 -7.86
C GLU A 313 -20.96 11.55 -6.92
N PHE A 314 -20.17 10.60 -6.36
CA PHE A 314 -19.04 10.94 -5.51
C PHE A 314 -17.98 11.76 -6.23
N LEU A 315 -17.72 11.48 -7.51
CA LEU A 315 -16.72 12.18 -8.33
C LEU A 315 -17.25 13.55 -8.79
N ASP A 316 -18.52 13.62 -9.21
CA ASP A 316 -19.20 14.87 -9.60
C ASP A 316 -19.20 15.90 -8.46
N GLU A 317 -19.55 15.50 -7.25
CA GLU A 317 -19.53 16.35 -6.05
C GLU A 317 -18.17 17.00 -5.78
N ARG A 318 -17.10 16.43 -6.32
CA ARG A 318 -15.71 16.87 -6.11
C ARG A 318 -15.06 17.48 -7.34
N GLY A 319 -15.81 17.57 -8.45
CA GLY A 319 -15.30 18.07 -9.72
C GLY A 319 -14.17 17.20 -10.29
N LEU A 320 -14.18 15.89 -10.00
CA LEU A 320 -13.15 14.96 -10.44
C LEU A 320 -13.56 14.25 -11.74
N PRO A 321 -12.58 13.91 -12.60
CA PRO A 321 -12.86 13.29 -13.88
C PRO A 321 -13.35 11.84 -13.74
N TYR A 322 -14.25 11.46 -14.63
CA TYR A 322 -14.67 10.07 -14.85
C TYR A 322 -15.05 9.86 -16.33
N PRO A 323 -15.01 8.63 -16.84
CA PRO A 323 -15.37 8.34 -18.22
C PRO A 323 -16.89 8.27 -18.40
N ASP A 324 -17.36 8.50 -19.66
CA ASP A 324 -18.79 8.49 -20.01
C ASP A 324 -19.51 7.17 -19.71
N TRP A 325 -18.76 6.07 -19.62
CA TRP A 325 -19.32 4.73 -19.35
C TRP A 325 -19.50 4.42 -17.84
N LEU A 326 -19.07 5.29 -16.93
CA LEU A 326 -19.30 5.17 -15.47
C LEU A 326 -20.68 5.84 -15.08
#